data_40131e9e98556d5fe4b07c398e1d678e
#
_entry.id   40131e9e98556d5fe4b07c398e1d678e
#
_cell.length_a   1.000
_cell.length_b   1.000
_cell.length_c   1.000
_cell.angle_alpha   90.00
_cell.angle_beta   90.00
_cell.angle_gamma   90.00
#
_symmetry.space_group_name_H-M   'P 1'
#
loop_
_entity.id
_entity.type
_entity.pdbx_description
1 polymer ?
#
loop_
_entity_poly.entity_id
_entity_poly.type
_entity_poly.pdbx_seq_one_letter_code
_entity_poly.pdbx_strand_id
1 'polypeptide(L)'
;LAYVSTLSGYIHWKLTGEKVIGVGDAAGMFPIDSDTCDYDEEMVQKFDALTEKYGYDWKLRDIFPKVLVAGEQAGVLTEEGAAFLDETGSLEAGIPMCPPEGDAGTGMTATNSVKVRTGNVSAGTSVFAMVVLEKELKKVHPEIDLVTTPAGDLVGMVHCNNCTSD
;
A
#
# COMPACT_ATOMS: atom_id res chain seq x y z
N LEU A 1 1.00 21.09 4.03
CA LEU A 1 1.05 19.63 4.20
C LEU A 1 2.42 19.14 3.73
N ALA A 2 3.12 18.35 4.54
CA ALA A 2 4.51 17.95 4.24
C ALA A 2 4.62 16.48 3.80
N TYR A 3 3.74 15.61 4.30
CA TYR A 3 3.79 14.18 3.99
C TYR A 3 2.47 13.50 4.33
N VAL A 4 2.04 12.56 3.51
CA VAL A 4 0.87 11.70 3.71
C VAL A 4 1.30 10.26 3.50
N SER A 5 0.95 9.38 4.39
CA SER A 5 1.23 7.95 4.29
C SER A 5 0.22 7.15 5.12
N THR A 6 0.23 5.85 4.94
CA THR A 6 -0.46 4.90 5.81
C THR A 6 0.30 4.69 7.12
N LEU A 7 -0.30 3.97 8.05
CA LEU A 7 0.38 3.60 9.30
C LEU A 7 1.61 2.73 9.04
N SER A 8 1.51 1.79 8.11
CA SER A 8 2.63 0.92 7.73
C SER A 8 3.81 1.74 7.19
N GLY A 9 3.55 2.66 6.26
CA GLY A 9 4.56 3.56 5.72
C GLY A 9 5.15 4.51 6.76
N TYR A 10 4.35 4.99 7.71
CA TYR A 10 4.85 5.82 8.81
C TYR A 10 5.79 5.04 9.74
N ILE A 11 5.42 3.82 10.13
CA ILE A 11 6.28 2.97 10.98
C ILE A 11 7.57 2.64 10.24
N HIS A 12 7.48 2.28 8.97
CA HIS A 12 8.65 2.01 8.14
C HIS A 12 9.61 3.22 8.10
N TRP A 13 9.06 4.42 7.84
CA TRP A 13 9.85 5.65 7.86
C TRP A 13 10.55 5.89 9.20
N LYS A 14 9.89 5.61 10.32
CA LYS A 14 10.48 5.75 11.67
C LYS A 14 11.62 4.75 11.90
N LEU A 15 11.58 3.58 11.28
CA LEU A 15 12.58 2.53 11.47
C LEU A 15 13.76 2.64 10.51
N THR A 16 13.53 3.20 9.30
CA THR A 16 14.53 3.20 8.22
C THR A 16 14.99 4.59 7.78
N GLY A 17 14.20 5.62 8.08
CA GLY A 17 14.38 6.97 7.50
C GLY A 17 13.82 7.11 6.08
N GLU A 18 13.41 6.02 5.43
CA GLU A 18 12.92 6.01 4.04
C GLU A 18 11.40 6.23 3.98
N LYS A 19 10.98 7.15 3.09
CA LYS A 19 9.57 7.47 2.83
C LYS A 19 9.06 6.68 1.64
N VAL A 20 8.83 5.40 1.86
CA VAL A 20 8.36 4.45 0.85
C VAL A 20 7.09 3.73 1.31
N ILE A 21 6.39 3.12 0.38
CA ILE A 21 5.18 2.34 0.62
C ILE A 21 5.12 1.18 -0.38
N GLY A 22 4.57 0.06 0.03
CA GLY A 22 4.29 -1.05 -0.87
C GLY A 22 3.11 -0.73 -1.80
N VAL A 23 3.14 -1.26 -3.01
CA VAL A 23 2.14 -0.98 -4.05
C VAL A 23 0.73 -1.37 -3.64
N GLY A 24 0.58 -2.47 -2.88
CA GLY A 24 -0.71 -2.92 -2.37
C GLY A 24 -1.33 -1.93 -1.40
N ASP A 25 -0.54 -1.38 -0.51
CA ASP A 25 -0.98 -0.36 0.46
C ASP A 25 -1.17 1.01 -0.21
N ALA A 26 -0.32 1.35 -1.19
CA ALA A 26 -0.46 2.57 -2.01
C ALA A 26 -1.76 2.59 -2.81
N ALA A 27 -2.23 1.43 -3.30
CA ALA A 27 -3.50 1.29 -4.02
C ALA A 27 -4.72 1.67 -3.15
N GLY A 28 -4.60 1.56 -1.84
CA GLY A 28 -5.60 2.06 -0.88
C GLY A 28 -5.55 3.57 -0.66
N MET A 29 -4.48 4.24 -1.06
CA MET A 29 -4.33 5.70 -0.92
C MET A 29 -4.74 6.46 -2.18
N PHE A 30 -4.36 5.95 -3.35
CA PHE A 30 -4.55 6.62 -4.63
C PHE A 30 -4.52 5.61 -5.78
N PRO A 31 -5.19 5.88 -6.93
CA PRO A 31 -5.15 4.99 -8.08
C PRO A 31 -3.73 4.63 -8.52
N ILE A 32 -3.52 3.35 -8.77
CA ILE A 32 -2.27 2.77 -9.28
C ILE A 32 -2.45 2.38 -10.75
N ASP A 33 -1.45 2.69 -11.55
CA ASP A 33 -1.27 2.14 -12.89
C ASP A 33 -0.61 0.76 -12.75
N SER A 34 -1.31 -0.29 -13.17
CA SER A 34 -0.84 -1.68 -13.06
C SER A 34 0.36 -2.00 -13.95
N ASP A 35 0.59 -1.23 -15.03
CA ASP A 35 1.74 -1.45 -15.93
C ASP A 35 3.03 -0.90 -15.34
N THR A 36 2.95 0.21 -14.60
CA THR A 36 4.10 0.86 -13.97
C THR A 36 4.26 0.50 -12.49
N CYS A 37 3.22 -0.04 -11.85
CA CYS A 37 3.14 -0.28 -10.40
C CYS A 37 3.40 0.99 -9.57
N ASP A 38 3.01 2.14 -10.09
CA ASP A 38 3.13 3.45 -9.43
C ASP A 38 1.79 4.20 -9.53
N TYR A 39 1.69 5.34 -8.87
CA TYR A 39 0.48 6.18 -8.95
C TYR A 39 0.15 6.54 -10.41
N ASP A 40 -1.13 6.39 -10.77
CA ASP A 40 -1.64 6.76 -12.09
C ASP A 40 -1.40 8.23 -12.37
N GLU A 41 -0.55 8.52 -13.35
CA GLU A 41 -0.09 9.87 -13.66
C GLU A 41 -1.21 10.76 -14.20
N GLU A 42 -2.18 10.20 -14.90
CA GLU A 42 -3.35 10.98 -15.37
C GLU A 42 -4.18 11.43 -14.16
N MET A 43 -4.36 10.58 -13.16
CA MET A 43 -5.09 10.91 -11.93
C MET A 43 -4.30 11.88 -11.05
N VAL A 44 -2.97 11.77 -11.00
CA VAL A 44 -2.10 12.75 -10.32
C VAL A 44 -2.29 14.13 -10.93
N GLN A 45 -2.23 14.25 -12.26
CA GLN A 45 -2.41 15.53 -12.95
C GLN A 45 -3.82 16.11 -12.74
N LYS A 46 -4.85 15.27 -12.76
CA LYS A 46 -6.24 15.69 -12.46
C LYS A 46 -6.38 16.23 -11.04
N PHE A 47 -5.78 15.54 -10.07
CA PHE A 47 -5.79 15.98 -8.68
C PHE A 47 -5.07 17.31 -8.50
N ASP A 48 -3.88 17.44 -9.06
CA ASP A 48 -3.10 18.69 -9.00
C ASP A 48 -3.85 19.86 -9.63
N ALA A 49 -4.50 19.65 -10.78
CA ALA A 49 -5.34 20.67 -11.41
C ALA A 49 -6.56 21.06 -10.55
N LEU A 50 -7.20 20.10 -9.88
CA LEU A 50 -8.31 20.35 -8.96
C LEU A 50 -7.89 21.20 -7.75
N THR A 51 -6.65 21.02 -7.27
CA THR A 51 -6.14 21.67 -6.07
C THR A 51 -5.46 23.01 -6.37
N GLU A 52 -5.11 23.30 -7.62
CA GLU A 52 -4.44 24.54 -8.04
C GLU A 52 -5.15 25.82 -7.56
N LYS A 53 -6.48 25.84 -7.60
CA LYS A 53 -7.30 26.97 -7.14
C LYS A 53 -7.15 27.33 -5.66
N TYR A 54 -6.61 26.41 -4.87
CA TYR A 54 -6.38 26.62 -3.43
C TYR A 54 -5.00 27.23 -3.12
N GLY A 55 -4.12 27.33 -4.13
CA GLY A 55 -2.81 27.98 -4.00
C GLY A 55 -1.84 27.22 -3.09
N TYR A 56 -1.94 25.88 -3.04
CA TYR A 56 -0.98 25.08 -2.29
C TYR A 56 0.41 25.14 -2.94
N ASP A 57 1.43 25.13 -2.10
CA ASP A 57 2.85 25.12 -2.48
C ASP A 57 3.44 23.73 -2.73
N TRP A 58 2.57 22.69 -2.75
CA TRP A 58 2.93 21.29 -2.97
C TRP A 58 2.06 20.67 -4.07
N LYS A 59 2.60 19.67 -4.72
CA LYS A 59 1.93 18.75 -5.64
C LYS A 59 1.76 17.37 -4.97
N LEU A 60 0.89 16.50 -5.50
CA LEU A 60 0.63 15.19 -4.91
C LEU A 60 1.91 14.38 -4.74
N ARG A 61 2.75 14.36 -5.76
CA ARG A 61 4.04 13.65 -5.74
C ARG A 61 5.03 14.16 -4.69
N ASP A 62 4.92 15.42 -4.27
CA ASP A 62 5.81 16.01 -3.26
C ASP A 62 5.49 15.50 -1.85
N ILE A 63 4.24 15.09 -1.62
CA ILE A 63 3.74 14.72 -0.29
C ILE A 63 3.46 13.22 -0.15
N PHE A 64 3.41 12.46 -1.23
CA PHE A 64 3.19 11.01 -1.21
C PHE A 64 4.50 10.22 -1.16
N PRO A 65 4.50 9.01 -0.52
CA PRO A 65 5.66 8.13 -0.51
C PRO A 65 5.98 7.59 -1.91
N LYS A 66 7.23 7.20 -2.11
CA LYS A 66 7.63 6.43 -3.29
C LYS A 66 7.02 5.03 -3.21
N VAL A 67 6.39 4.57 -4.28
CA VAL A 67 5.84 3.23 -4.37
C VAL A 67 6.94 2.22 -4.70
N LEU A 68 6.88 1.06 -4.06
CA LEU A 68 7.78 -0.07 -4.29
C LEU A 68 6.95 -1.36 -4.40
N VAL A 69 7.42 -2.31 -5.19
CA VAL A 69 6.83 -3.65 -5.26
C VAL A 69 7.55 -4.64 -4.34
N ALA A 70 6.89 -5.73 -3.99
CA ALA A 70 7.48 -6.78 -3.17
C ALA A 70 8.80 -7.31 -3.77
N GLY A 71 9.83 -7.40 -2.94
CA GLY A 71 11.18 -7.81 -3.34
C GLY A 71 12.14 -6.65 -3.65
N GLU A 72 11.66 -5.42 -3.77
CA GLU A 72 12.53 -4.26 -3.88
C GLU A 72 13.13 -3.86 -2.53
N GLN A 73 14.25 -3.17 -2.58
CA GLN A 73 14.94 -2.66 -1.40
C GLN A 73 14.22 -1.41 -0.85
N ALA A 74 13.79 -1.49 0.40
CA ALA A 74 13.08 -0.40 1.07
C ALA A 74 13.92 0.26 2.19
N GLY A 75 15.23 0.17 2.10
CA GLY A 75 16.17 0.66 3.11
C GLY A 75 16.60 -0.42 4.11
N VAL A 76 17.23 0.02 5.17
CA VAL A 76 17.71 -0.83 6.27
C VAL A 76 17.26 -0.28 7.60
N LEU A 77 17.13 -1.14 8.60
CA LEU A 77 16.90 -0.73 9.98
C LEU A 77 18.05 0.18 10.47
N THR A 78 17.72 1.38 10.90
CA THR A 78 18.69 2.35 11.44
C THR A 78 19.06 2.02 12.89
N GLU A 79 20.14 2.63 13.41
CA GLU A 79 20.50 2.53 14.83
C GLU A 79 19.39 3.05 15.73
N GLU A 80 18.76 4.19 15.35
CA GLU A 80 17.63 4.75 16.08
C GLU A 80 16.40 3.84 16.01
N GLY A 81 16.14 3.22 14.83
CA GLY A 81 15.05 2.27 14.64
C GLY A 81 15.25 1.01 15.48
N ALA A 82 16.46 0.49 15.52
CA ALA A 82 16.81 -0.68 16.36
C ALA A 82 16.63 -0.37 17.85
N ALA A 83 17.16 0.75 18.32
CA ALA A 83 17.03 1.19 19.72
C ALA A 83 15.57 1.49 20.11
N PHE A 84 14.75 1.97 19.17
CA PHE A 84 13.32 2.19 19.39
C PHE A 84 12.54 0.90 19.58
N LEU A 85 12.92 -0.17 18.88
CA LEU A 85 12.27 -1.48 18.97
C LEU A 85 12.78 -2.32 20.14
N ASP A 86 14.04 -2.18 20.48
CA ASP A 86 14.70 -2.99 21.51
C ASP A 86 15.64 -2.15 22.39
N GLU A 87 15.16 -1.78 23.57
CA GLU A 87 15.92 -1.06 24.58
C GLU A 87 17.08 -1.86 25.17
N THR A 88 17.09 -3.19 24.98
CA THR A 88 18.18 -4.06 25.49
C THR A 88 19.45 -3.97 24.65
N GLY A 89 19.35 -3.46 23.43
CA GLY A 89 20.45 -3.36 22.48
C GLY A 89 20.85 -4.69 21.83
N SER A 90 19.98 -5.70 21.90
CA SER A 90 20.21 -7.01 21.24
C SER A 90 19.88 -6.97 19.76
N LEU A 91 19.03 -6.04 19.32
CA LEU A 91 18.66 -5.84 17.92
C LEU A 91 19.70 -4.95 17.22
N GLU A 92 20.37 -5.50 16.22
CA GLU A 92 21.39 -4.78 15.46
C GLU A 92 20.77 -3.99 14.29
N ALA A 93 21.34 -2.82 14.00
CA ALA A 93 21.02 -2.05 12.81
C ALA A 93 21.55 -2.72 11.53
N GLY A 94 21.11 -2.23 10.34
CA GLY A 94 21.58 -2.72 9.05
C GLY A 94 20.76 -3.88 8.48
N ILE A 95 19.74 -4.36 9.18
CA ILE A 95 18.83 -5.41 8.68
C ILE A 95 18.07 -4.86 7.48
N PRO A 96 18.09 -5.52 6.27
CA PRO A 96 17.32 -5.12 5.12
C PRO A 96 15.81 -5.13 5.41
N MET A 97 15.11 -4.07 4.99
CA MET A 97 13.67 -3.94 5.16
C MET A 97 12.98 -4.11 3.81
N CYS A 98 11.85 -4.83 3.83
CA CYS A 98 10.96 -4.94 2.67
C CYS A 98 10.04 -3.71 2.57
N PRO A 99 9.42 -3.46 1.39
CA PRO A 99 8.38 -2.46 1.27
C PRO A 99 7.26 -2.69 2.28
N PRO A 100 6.81 -1.65 3.01
CA PRO A 100 5.75 -1.79 3.99
C PRO A 100 4.41 -2.02 3.29
N GLU A 101 3.66 -3.02 3.74
CA GLU A 101 2.35 -3.38 3.21
C GLU A 101 1.30 -3.43 4.33
N GLY A 102 0.05 -3.22 3.96
CA GLY A 102 -1.09 -3.41 4.83
C GLY A 102 -1.46 -4.89 5.04
N ASP A 103 -2.42 -5.14 5.93
CA ASP A 103 -2.88 -6.48 6.28
C ASP A 103 -3.55 -7.21 5.10
N ALA A 104 -4.20 -6.50 4.19
CA ALA A 104 -4.83 -7.06 3.01
C ALA A 104 -3.82 -7.75 2.08
N GLY A 105 -2.76 -7.04 1.65
CA GLY A 105 -1.71 -7.57 0.79
C GLY A 105 -0.89 -8.67 1.46
N THR A 106 -0.53 -8.48 2.72
CA THR A 106 0.19 -9.50 3.51
C THR A 106 -0.65 -10.75 3.74
N GLY A 107 -1.98 -10.61 3.93
CA GLY A 107 -2.93 -11.72 4.02
C GLY A 107 -3.02 -12.55 2.74
N MET A 108 -3.02 -11.90 1.56
CA MET A 108 -2.95 -12.61 0.27
C MET A 108 -1.64 -13.40 0.13
N THR A 109 -0.52 -12.81 0.54
CA THR A 109 0.78 -13.49 0.53
C THR A 109 0.80 -14.67 1.49
N ALA A 110 0.34 -14.49 2.72
CA ALA A 110 0.31 -15.52 3.76
C ALA A 110 -0.56 -16.73 3.38
N THR A 111 -1.63 -16.51 2.61
CA THR A 111 -2.53 -17.56 2.13
C THR A 111 -2.15 -18.11 0.75
N ASN A 112 -1.03 -17.66 0.18
CA ASN A 112 -0.58 -18.00 -1.18
C ASN A 112 -1.64 -17.70 -2.26
N SER A 113 -2.36 -16.59 -2.10
CA SER A 113 -3.47 -16.18 -2.96
C SER A 113 -3.11 -15.02 -3.88
N VAL A 114 -1.86 -15.00 -4.37
CA VAL A 114 -1.29 -13.92 -5.20
C VAL A 114 -1.24 -14.26 -6.69
N LYS A 115 -1.71 -15.44 -7.09
CA LYS A 115 -1.76 -15.82 -8.51
C LYS A 115 -3.11 -15.43 -9.12
N VAL A 116 -3.09 -15.13 -10.41
CA VAL A 116 -4.31 -14.92 -11.21
C VAL A 116 -5.36 -16.01 -10.94
N ARG A 117 -6.61 -15.62 -10.75
CA ARG A 117 -7.76 -16.46 -10.39
C ARG A 117 -7.67 -17.15 -9.02
N THR A 118 -6.74 -16.73 -8.17
CA THR A 118 -6.77 -17.07 -6.74
C THR A 118 -7.26 -15.89 -5.94
N GLY A 119 -7.63 -16.14 -4.70
CA GLY A 119 -8.11 -15.10 -3.82
C GLY A 119 -8.17 -15.58 -2.38
N ASN A 120 -8.43 -14.66 -1.48
CA ASN A 120 -8.67 -14.96 -0.08
C ASN A 120 -9.85 -14.17 0.47
N VAL A 121 -10.34 -14.59 1.61
CA VAL A 121 -11.33 -13.89 2.41
C VAL A 121 -10.71 -13.59 3.76
N SER A 122 -10.67 -12.33 4.13
CA SER A 122 -10.36 -11.90 5.49
C SER A 122 -11.66 -11.67 6.24
N ALA A 123 -11.83 -12.38 7.34
CA ALA A 123 -13.06 -12.33 8.15
C ALA A 123 -12.71 -11.90 9.58
N GLY A 124 -12.94 -10.64 9.87
CA GLY A 124 -12.83 -10.03 11.19
C GLY A 124 -14.11 -9.26 11.50
N THR A 125 -14.02 -8.14 12.16
CA THR A 125 -15.14 -7.19 12.33
C THR A 125 -15.71 -6.77 10.97
N SER A 126 -14.83 -6.54 10.00
CA SER A 126 -15.19 -6.41 8.59
C SER A 126 -14.83 -7.70 7.85
N VAL A 127 -15.52 -7.96 6.76
CA VAL A 127 -15.22 -9.07 5.86
C VAL A 127 -14.89 -8.48 4.50
N PHE A 128 -13.74 -8.86 3.93
CA PHE A 128 -13.39 -8.51 2.57
C PHE A 128 -12.89 -9.74 1.81
N ALA A 129 -13.37 -9.86 0.58
CA ALA A 129 -12.97 -10.91 -0.34
C ALA A 129 -12.14 -10.27 -1.46
N MET A 130 -10.97 -10.82 -1.72
CA MET A 130 -10.04 -10.35 -2.74
C MET A 130 -9.76 -11.45 -3.74
N VAL A 131 -9.75 -11.11 -5.03
CA VAL A 131 -9.46 -12.04 -6.13
C VAL A 131 -8.49 -11.37 -7.10
N VAL A 132 -7.40 -12.06 -7.41
CA VAL A 132 -6.45 -11.60 -8.44
C VAL A 132 -7.09 -11.74 -9.81
N LEU A 133 -7.26 -10.62 -10.49
CA LEU A 133 -7.94 -10.54 -11.77
C LEU A 133 -7.02 -11.00 -12.92
N GLU A 134 -7.60 -11.63 -13.92
CA GLU A 134 -6.88 -12.00 -15.14
C GLU A 134 -6.82 -10.84 -16.15
N LYS A 135 -7.76 -9.91 -16.03
CA LYS A 135 -7.92 -8.77 -16.93
C LYS A 135 -8.59 -7.63 -16.16
N GLU A 136 -8.36 -6.44 -16.64
CA GLU A 136 -9.07 -5.26 -16.17
C GLU A 136 -10.59 -5.38 -16.29
N LEU A 137 -11.31 -4.72 -15.40
CA LEU A 137 -12.76 -4.65 -15.47
C LEU A 137 -13.17 -3.79 -16.68
N LYS A 138 -14.14 -4.27 -17.44
CA LYS A 138 -14.62 -3.58 -18.65
C LYS A 138 -15.43 -2.31 -18.34
N LYS A 139 -15.86 -2.13 -17.12
CA LYS A 139 -16.64 -0.98 -16.63
C LYS A 139 -16.45 -0.82 -15.13
N VAL A 140 -16.76 0.37 -14.63
CA VAL A 140 -16.77 0.63 -13.19
C VAL A 140 -17.92 -0.15 -12.54
N HIS A 141 -17.60 -0.80 -11.44
CA HIS A 141 -18.53 -1.46 -10.53
C HIS A 141 -18.39 -0.81 -9.15
N PRO A 142 -19.38 -0.02 -8.70
CA PRO A 142 -19.27 0.72 -7.43
C PRO A 142 -19.06 -0.16 -6.19
N GLU A 143 -19.42 -1.44 -6.30
CA GLU A 143 -19.28 -2.45 -5.25
C GLU A 143 -17.92 -3.16 -5.22
N ILE A 144 -17.06 -2.88 -6.20
CA ILE A 144 -15.73 -3.51 -6.32
C ILE A 144 -14.66 -2.42 -6.24
N ASP A 145 -13.84 -2.48 -5.22
CA ASP A 145 -12.62 -1.70 -5.14
C ASP A 145 -11.51 -2.40 -5.93
N LEU A 146 -10.75 -1.62 -6.69
CA LEU A 146 -9.57 -2.12 -7.39
C LEU A 146 -8.33 -1.76 -6.58
N VAL A 147 -7.62 -2.78 -6.17
CA VAL A 147 -6.35 -2.69 -5.44
C VAL A 147 -5.32 -3.58 -6.13
N THR A 148 -4.15 -3.76 -5.54
CA THR A 148 -3.11 -4.65 -6.10
C THR A 148 -2.64 -5.67 -5.08
N THR A 149 -2.04 -6.76 -5.56
CA THR A 149 -1.17 -7.59 -4.74
C THR A 149 0.11 -6.83 -4.38
N PRO A 150 0.89 -7.24 -3.37
CA PRO A 150 2.20 -6.64 -3.10
C PRO A 150 3.19 -6.71 -4.29
N ALA A 151 2.94 -7.55 -5.27
CA ALA A 151 3.72 -7.65 -6.51
C ALA A 151 3.19 -6.77 -7.66
N GLY A 152 2.06 -6.06 -7.45
CA GLY A 152 1.46 -5.16 -8.43
C GLY A 152 0.35 -5.78 -9.29
N ASP A 153 0.02 -7.06 -9.13
CA ASP A 153 -1.08 -7.68 -9.89
C ASP A 153 -2.44 -7.11 -9.46
N LEU A 154 -3.31 -6.87 -10.43
CA LEU A 154 -4.62 -6.27 -10.21
C LEU A 154 -5.54 -7.19 -9.38
N VAL A 155 -6.17 -6.64 -8.37
CA VAL A 155 -7.09 -7.33 -7.46
C VAL A 155 -8.44 -6.63 -7.43
N GLY A 156 -9.51 -7.41 -7.61
CA GLY A 156 -10.87 -6.97 -7.27
C GLY A 156 -11.18 -7.31 -5.82
N MET A 157 -11.60 -6.32 -5.04
CA MET A 157 -11.96 -6.46 -3.64
C MET A 157 -13.42 -6.07 -3.42
N VAL A 158 -14.15 -6.89 -2.69
CA VAL A 158 -15.47 -6.57 -2.16
C VAL A 158 -15.38 -6.50 -0.65
N HIS A 159 -15.83 -5.40 -0.07
CA HIS A 159 -15.72 -5.11 1.34
C HIS A 159 -17.09 -4.95 1.99
N CYS A 160 -17.29 -5.61 3.12
CA CYS A 160 -18.49 -5.50 3.95
C CYS A 160 -18.09 -5.15 5.38
N ASN A 161 -18.55 -4.00 5.86
CA ASN A 161 -18.29 -3.53 7.21
C ASN A 161 -19.25 -4.21 8.22
N ASN A 162 -18.73 -4.52 9.41
CA ASN A 162 -19.50 -5.05 10.54
C ASN A 162 -20.26 -6.35 10.23
N CYS A 163 -19.74 -7.20 9.33
CA CYS A 163 -20.42 -8.42 8.89
C CYS A 163 -20.32 -9.58 9.89
N THR A 164 -19.37 -9.53 10.84
CA THR A 164 -19.13 -10.61 11.82
C THR A 164 -19.43 -10.20 13.26
N SER A 165 -20.04 -9.03 13.46
CA SER A 165 -20.33 -8.49 14.80
C SER A 165 -21.74 -8.81 15.33
N ASP A 166 -22.51 -9.64 14.65
CA ASP A 166 -23.84 -10.14 15.10
C ASP A 166 -23.76 -11.58 15.59
#